data_1b08fb108e455d34dd2b7ea6ebe8483a
#
_entry.id   1b08fb108e455d34dd2b7ea6ebe8483a
#
_cell.length_a   1.000
_cell.length_b   1.000
_cell.length_c   1.000
_cell.angle_alpha   90.00
_cell.angle_beta   90.00
_cell.angle_gamma   90.00
#
_symmetry.space_group_name_H-M   'P 1'
#
loop_
_entity.id
_entity.type
_entity.pdbx_description
1 polymer ?
#
loop_
_entity_poly.entity_id
_entity_poly.type
_entity_poly.pdbx_seq_one_letter_code
_entity_poly.pdbx_strand_id
1 'polypeptide(L)'
;MAVLAYHAIITAYGFWLPNDPRGSWSDYVRCWELARFGPATKVTTRRSLAGRTHDRQQRAQAKQALCYPPVVFSGEQAAAIGDGFKQAIDESSYTVHACTILPEHTHLVILRHRQKIELVVGHLKGRASHQLLDRGLHPLRDYRNRLGAVPSPWADHGWPVYLSTPADIRRAIAYVEQNPIKEGLPPQHWSFVTPYEG
;
A
#
# COMPACT_ATOMS: atom_id res chain seq x y z
N MET A 1 -18.49 16.07 9.26
CA MET A 1 -17.54 16.84 8.40
C MET A 1 -17.38 16.13 7.08
N ALA A 2 -17.29 16.86 5.98
CA ALA A 2 -17.08 16.27 4.66
C ALA A 2 -15.61 15.83 4.53
N VAL A 3 -15.38 14.68 3.91
CA VAL A 3 -14.02 14.21 3.58
C VAL A 3 -13.51 15.02 2.39
N LEU A 4 -12.34 15.62 2.52
CA LEU A 4 -11.68 16.42 1.49
C LEU A 4 -10.67 15.61 0.69
N ALA A 5 -9.93 14.74 1.34
CA ALA A 5 -8.90 13.90 0.74
C ALA A 5 -8.72 12.59 1.52
N TYR A 6 -7.88 11.72 1.02
CA TYR A 6 -7.51 10.46 1.63
C TYR A 6 -5.99 10.34 1.70
N HIS A 7 -5.47 9.88 2.82
CA HIS A 7 -4.14 9.31 2.87
C HIS A 7 -4.29 7.79 2.68
N ALA A 8 -4.05 7.33 1.46
CA ALA A 8 -4.15 5.92 1.09
C ALA A 8 -2.81 5.22 1.32
N ILE A 9 -2.87 4.08 2.01
CA ILE A 9 -1.73 3.20 2.25
C ILE A 9 -1.99 1.91 1.50
N ILE A 10 -1.09 1.56 0.58
CA ILE A 10 -1.14 0.34 -0.23
C ILE A 10 0.04 -0.53 0.17
N THR A 11 -0.21 -1.73 0.66
CA THR A 11 0.85 -2.64 1.10
C THR A 11 1.18 -3.68 0.05
N ALA A 12 2.45 -4.03 -0.06
CA ALA A 12 2.90 -5.19 -0.82
C ALA A 12 2.42 -6.50 -0.18
N TYR A 13 2.33 -7.55 -0.99
CA TYR A 13 1.93 -8.87 -0.51
C TYR A 13 2.85 -9.38 0.60
N GLY A 14 2.26 -9.80 1.70
CA GLY A 14 2.99 -10.36 2.85
C GLY A 14 3.64 -9.33 3.78
N PHE A 15 3.49 -8.02 3.54
CA PHE A 15 4.05 -7.00 4.42
C PHE A 15 3.38 -6.97 5.80
N TRP A 16 2.04 -6.83 5.83
CA TRP A 16 1.27 -6.77 7.07
C TRP A 16 0.18 -7.83 7.07
N LEU A 17 0.31 -8.80 7.97
CA LEU A 17 -0.60 -9.94 8.02
C LEU A 17 -1.85 -9.62 8.84
N PRO A 18 -3.01 -10.24 8.55
CA PRO A 18 -4.24 -10.00 9.28
C PRO A 18 -4.15 -10.36 10.77
N ASN A 19 -3.29 -11.30 11.12
CA ASN A 19 -2.99 -11.74 12.49
C ASN A 19 -1.59 -11.29 12.96
N ASP A 20 -1.11 -10.15 12.46
CA ASP A 20 0.18 -9.60 12.92
C ASP A 20 0.14 -9.37 14.45
N PRO A 21 1.12 -9.88 15.21
CA PRO A 21 1.13 -9.78 16.67
C PRO A 21 1.23 -8.34 17.19
N ARG A 22 1.56 -7.37 16.36
CA ARG A 22 1.50 -5.94 16.70
C ARG A 22 0.07 -5.40 16.67
N GLY A 23 -0.82 -6.07 15.96
CA GLY A 23 -2.15 -5.65 15.62
C GLY A 23 -2.32 -5.43 14.13
N SER A 24 -3.52 -5.53 13.65
CA SER A 24 -3.88 -5.33 12.24
C SER A 24 -5.17 -4.54 12.11
N TRP A 25 -5.58 -4.27 10.87
CA TRP A 25 -6.85 -3.64 10.56
C TRP A 25 -7.88 -4.62 10.00
N SER A 26 -7.50 -5.90 9.86
CA SER A 26 -8.35 -6.93 9.30
C SER A 26 -9.34 -7.47 10.33
N ASP A 27 -10.59 -7.65 9.91
CA ASP A 27 -11.64 -8.25 10.74
C ASP A 27 -11.49 -9.77 10.86
N TYR A 28 -10.84 -10.40 9.86
CA TYR A 28 -10.65 -11.84 9.81
C TYR A 28 -9.45 -12.24 8.96
N VAL A 29 -8.95 -13.47 9.21
CA VAL A 29 -7.86 -14.09 8.44
C VAL A 29 -8.48 -14.84 7.26
N ARG A 30 -8.34 -14.29 6.05
CA ARG A 30 -8.86 -14.92 4.81
C ARG A 30 -7.95 -16.01 4.27
N CYS A 31 -6.65 -15.92 4.54
CA CYS A 31 -5.67 -16.90 4.11
C CYS A 31 -5.64 -18.04 5.14
N TRP A 32 -6.05 -19.21 4.71
CA TRP A 32 -6.16 -20.37 5.59
C TRP A 32 -4.80 -20.80 6.16
N GLU A 33 -3.73 -20.65 5.40
CA GLU A 33 -2.36 -20.96 5.83
C GLU A 33 -1.91 -20.08 7.00
N LEU A 34 -2.49 -18.89 7.13
CA LEU A 34 -2.24 -17.96 8.24
C LEU A 34 -3.14 -18.22 9.46
N ALA A 35 -4.24 -18.94 9.29
CA ALA A 35 -5.22 -19.16 10.38
C ALA A 35 -4.60 -19.87 11.59
N ARG A 36 -3.59 -20.73 11.38
CA ARG A 36 -2.86 -21.42 12.46
C ARG A 36 -2.05 -20.50 13.38
N PHE A 37 -1.77 -19.26 12.95
CA PHE A 37 -1.06 -18.25 13.74
C PHE A 37 -2.02 -17.35 14.56
N GLY A 38 -3.28 -17.74 14.66
CA GLY A 38 -4.29 -17.07 15.45
C GLY A 38 -5.31 -16.26 14.65
N PRO A 39 -6.32 -15.72 15.32
CA PRO A 39 -7.37 -14.91 14.70
C PRO A 39 -6.82 -13.56 14.22
N ALA A 40 -7.64 -12.82 13.46
CA ALA A 40 -7.32 -11.45 13.11
C ALA A 40 -7.13 -10.58 14.37
N THR A 41 -6.09 -9.76 14.35
CA THR A 41 -5.69 -8.92 15.49
C THR A 41 -6.14 -7.47 15.31
N LYS A 42 -7.40 -7.27 14.89
CA LYS A 42 -7.93 -5.94 14.62
C LYS A 42 -7.81 -5.01 15.82
N VAL A 43 -7.28 -3.83 15.55
CA VAL A 43 -7.19 -2.72 16.50
C VAL A 43 -7.74 -1.45 15.88
N THR A 44 -8.30 -0.56 16.70
CA THR A 44 -8.94 0.70 16.25
C THR A 44 -8.09 1.94 16.58
N THR A 45 -6.83 1.75 16.98
CA THR A 45 -5.94 2.87 17.31
C THR A 45 -5.60 3.71 16.08
N ARG A 46 -5.54 5.03 16.25
CA ARG A 46 -5.06 5.97 15.23
C ARG A 46 -3.52 6.08 15.16
N ARG A 47 -2.82 5.47 16.13
CA ARG A 47 -1.35 5.51 16.20
C ARG A 47 -0.75 4.36 15.38
N SER A 48 0.42 4.58 14.81
CA SER A 48 1.20 3.53 14.16
C SER A 48 1.45 2.36 15.14
N LEU A 49 1.29 1.15 14.65
CA LEU A 49 1.54 -0.09 15.40
C LEU A 49 2.92 -0.67 15.11
N ALA A 50 3.67 -0.08 14.16
CA ALA A 50 4.93 -0.64 13.66
C ALA A 50 5.97 -0.84 14.77
N GLY A 51 6.06 0.09 15.72
CA GLY A 51 7.03 0.05 16.83
C GLY A 51 6.58 -0.72 18.07
N ARG A 52 5.41 -1.38 18.07
CA ARG A 52 4.96 -2.15 19.25
C ARG A 52 5.82 -3.39 19.48
N THR A 53 6.11 -3.67 20.73
CA THR A 53 6.73 -4.95 21.13
C THR A 53 5.84 -6.10 20.70
N HIS A 54 6.41 -7.11 20.07
CA HIS A 54 5.67 -8.25 19.52
C HIS A 54 6.55 -9.49 19.41
N ASP A 55 5.93 -10.65 19.24
CA ASP A 55 6.60 -11.89 18.92
C ASP A 55 7.13 -11.87 17.48
N ARG A 56 8.44 -11.61 17.34
CA ARG A 56 9.12 -11.57 16.05
C ARG A 56 9.23 -12.94 15.39
N GLN A 57 9.34 -13.99 16.20
CA GLN A 57 9.46 -15.36 15.69
C GLN A 57 8.13 -15.81 15.09
N GLN A 58 7.02 -15.59 15.79
CA GLN A 58 5.68 -15.88 15.28
C GLN A 58 5.41 -15.12 13.96
N ARG A 59 5.78 -13.83 13.89
CA ARG A 59 5.62 -13.06 12.67
C ARG A 59 6.46 -13.61 11.51
N ALA A 60 7.69 -14.01 11.76
CA ALA A 60 8.56 -14.60 10.74
C ALA A 60 7.99 -15.93 10.23
N GLN A 61 7.55 -16.80 11.14
CA GLN A 61 6.90 -18.06 10.79
C GLN A 61 5.61 -17.87 9.98
N ALA A 62 4.79 -16.88 10.34
CA ALA A 62 3.58 -16.54 9.59
C ALA A 62 3.93 -16.05 8.17
N LYS A 63 4.98 -15.25 7.99
CA LYS A 63 5.45 -14.85 6.66
C LYS A 63 5.96 -16.03 5.82
N GLN A 64 6.63 -17.01 6.44
CA GLN A 64 7.09 -18.23 5.77
C GLN A 64 5.94 -19.15 5.33
N ALA A 65 4.78 -19.03 5.98
CA ALA A 65 3.60 -19.82 5.65
C ALA A 65 2.74 -19.24 4.52
N LEU A 66 3.14 -18.11 3.94
CA LEU A 66 2.43 -17.52 2.80
C LEU A 66 2.53 -18.41 1.56
N CYS A 67 1.47 -18.42 0.73
CA CYS A 67 1.43 -19.16 -0.54
C CYS A 67 2.52 -18.72 -1.53
N TYR A 68 2.93 -17.45 -1.45
CA TYR A 68 3.98 -16.85 -2.27
C TYR A 68 4.97 -16.10 -1.38
N PRO A 69 6.20 -15.86 -1.85
CA PRO A 69 7.17 -15.07 -1.09
C PRO A 69 6.61 -13.67 -0.78
N PRO A 70 6.89 -13.11 0.40
CA PRO A 70 6.60 -11.70 0.67
C PRO A 70 7.26 -10.81 -0.37
N VAL A 71 6.52 -9.83 -0.87
CA VAL A 71 7.01 -8.91 -1.91
C VAL A 71 7.74 -7.74 -1.26
N VAL A 72 8.96 -7.50 -1.76
CA VAL A 72 9.78 -6.32 -1.44
C VAL A 72 10.20 -5.71 -2.77
N PHE A 73 9.69 -4.53 -3.09
CA PHE A 73 9.96 -3.85 -4.35
C PHE A 73 11.38 -3.27 -4.39
N SER A 74 12.08 -3.47 -5.51
CA SER A 74 13.33 -2.78 -5.82
C SER A 74 13.06 -1.34 -6.29
N GLY A 75 14.12 -0.53 -6.40
CA GLY A 75 14.01 0.83 -6.97
C GLY A 75 13.48 0.84 -8.40
N GLU A 76 13.89 -0.12 -9.24
CA GLU A 76 13.39 -0.26 -10.61
C GLU A 76 11.90 -0.64 -10.64
N GLN A 77 11.47 -1.53 -9.75
CA GLN A 77 10.06 -1.87 -9.58
C GLN A 77 9.26 -0.68 -9.05
N ALA A 78 9.81 0.13 -8.14
CA ALA A 78 9.15 1.34 -7.65
C ALA A 78 8.97 2.36 -8.79
N ALA A 79 9.93 2.51 -9.70
CA ALA A 79 9.79 3.35 -10.88
C ALA A 79 8.66 2.85 -11.81
N ALA A 80 8.61 1.55 -12.09
CA ALA A 80 7.53 0.94 -12.88
C ALA A 80 6.15 1.12 -12.23
N ILE A 81 6.06 0.99 -10.90
CA ILE A 81 4.84 1.26 -10.13
C ILE A 81 4.42 2.73 -10.29
N GLY A 82 5.37 3.67 -10.20
CA GLY A 82 5.12 5.10 -10.39
C GLY A 82 4.54 5.40 -11.76
N ASP A 83 5.06 4.78 -12.83
CA ASP A 83 4.53 4.93 -14.18
C ASP A 83 3.11 4.35 -14.31
N GLY A 84 2.83 3.22 -13.66
CA GLY A 84 1.48 2.66 -13.60
C GLY A 84 0.50 3.57 -12.83
N PHE A 85 0.96 4.20 -11.75
CA PHE A 85 0.16 5.20 -11.03
C PHE A 85 -0.12 6.42 -11.90
N LYS A 86 0.91 6.94 -12.59
CA LYS A 86 0.73 8.03 -13.54
C LYS A 86 -0.34 7.69 -14.58
N GLN A 87 -0.26 6.51 -15.18
CA GLN A 87 -1.26 6.07 -16.14
C GLN A 87 -2.68 6.06 -15.56
N ALA A 88 -2.88 5.48 -14.37
CA ALA A 88 -4.21 5.46 -13.72
C ALA A 88 -4.72 6.87 -13.41
N ILE A 89 -3.83 7.77 -13.00
CA ILE A 89 -4.13 9.18 -12.69
C ILE A 89 -4.59 9.91 -13.95
N ASP A 90 -3.84 9.77 -15.04
CA ASP A 90 -4.16 10.39 -16.33
C ASP A 90 -5.50 9.87 -16.90
N GLU A 91 -5.75 8.56 -16.82
CA GLU A 91 -6.98 7.93 -17.32
C GLU A 91 -8.25 8.38 -16.58
N SER A 92 -8.15 8.68 -15.30
CA SER A 92 -9.32 8.98 -14.46
C SER A 92 -9.30 10.38 -13.84
N SER A 93 -8.29 11.18 -14.15
CA SER A 93 -8.11 12.55 -13.64
C SER A 93 -8.09 12.60 -12.09
N TYR A 94 -7.40 11.64 -11.47
CA TYR A 94 -7.18 11.71 -10.04
C TYR A 94 -6.21 12.85 -9.70
N THR A 95 -6.45 13.56 -8.60
CA THR A 95 -5.50 14.56 -8.09
C THR A 95 -4.73 13.96 -6.91
N VAL A 96 -3.41 13.88 -7.05
CA VAL A 96 -2.49 13.34 -6.04
C VAL A 96 -1.55 14.45 -5.57
N HIS A 97 -1.53 14.72 -4.27
CA HIS A 97 -0.74 15.79 -3.67
C HIS A 97 0.58 15.32 -3.02
N ALA A 98 0.71 14.04 -2.78
CA ALA A 98 1.97 13.42 -2.36
C ALA A 98 1.96 11.93 -2.70
N CYS A 99 3.12 11.38 -3.02
CA CYS A 99 3.30 9.95 -3.25
C CYS A 99 4.70 9.51 -2.81
N THR A 100 4.75 8.37 -2.14
CA THR A 100 6.00 7.67 -1.80
C THR A 100 5.81 6.18 -2.01
N ILE A 101 6.71 5.56 -2.77
CA ILE A 101 6.73 4.13 -3.05
C ILE A 101 7.93 3.53 -2.33
N LEU A 102 7.66 2.80 -1.25
CA LEU A 102 8.65 2.14 -0.42
C LEU A 102 8.73 0.64 -0.76
N PRO A 103 9.76 -0.07 -0.33
CA PRO A 103 9.93 -1.48 -0.67
C PRO A 103 8.74 -2.38 -0.30
N GLU A 104 8.06 -2.12 0.78
CA GLU A 104 6.98 -2.99 1.28
C GLU A 104 5.60 -2.31 1.28
N HIS A 105 5.52 -1.01 1.03
CA HIS A 105 4.25 -0.26 1.01
C HIS A 105 4.37 1.08 0.30
N THR A 106 3.25 1.66 -0.03
CA THR A 106 3.14 2.94 -0.73
C THR A 106 2.18 3.85 0.01
N HIS A 107 2.49 5.13 0.08
CA HIS A 107 1.62 6.17 0.61
C HIS A 107 1.25 7.16 -0.49
N LEU A 108 -0.03 7.53 -0.56
CA LEU A 108 -0.52 8.59 -1.44
C LEU A 108 -1.46 9.53 -0.67
N VAL A 109 -1.37 10.82 -0.91
CA VAL A 109 -2.40 11.78 -0.53
C VAL A 109 -3.22 12.09 -1.78
N ILE A 110 -4.47 11.65 -1.80
CA ILE A 110 -5.37 11.72 -2.97
C ILE A 110 -6.56 12.60 -2.62
N LEU A 111 -6.85 13.61 -3.43
CA LEU A 111 -8.03 14.44 -3.28
C LEU A 111 -9.30 13.59 -3.45
N ARG A 112 -10.39 13.97 -2.76
CA ARG A 112 -11.66 13.28 -2.92
C ARG A 112 -12.10 13.27 -4.38
N HIS A 113 -12.40 12.09 -4.88
CA HIS A 113 -12.89 11.86 -6.23
C HIS A 113 -14.35 11.39 -6.20
N ARG A 114 -15.04 11.43 -7.36
CA ARG A 114 -16.40 10.88 -7.53
C ARG A 114 -16.48 9.36 -7.30
N GLN A 115 -15.41 8.65 -7.62
CA GLN A 115 -15.28 7.22 -7.33
C GLN A 115 -14.90 7.01 -5.86
N LYS A 116 -15.33 5.88 -5.29
CA LYS A 116 -14.92 5.46 -3.94
C LYS A 116 -13.42 5.20 -3.92
N ILE A 117 -12.79 5.50 -2.78
CA ILE A 117 -11.33 5.37 -2.63
C ILE A 117 -10.85 3.93 -2.87
N GLU A 118 -11.66 2.93 -2.55
CA GLU A 118 -11.32 1.52 -2.79
C GLU A 118 -11.19 1.21 -4.27
N LEU A 119 -12.02 1.82 -5.14
CA LEU A 119 -11.94 1.69 -6.59
C LEU A 119 -10.72 2.44 -7.14
N VAL A 120 -10.42 3.63 -6.62
CA VAL A 120 -9.21 4.40 -6.98
C VAL A 120 -7.96 3.58 -6.65
N VAL A 121 -7.87 3.04 -5.44
CA VAL A 121 -6.75 2.17 -5.01
C VAL A 121 -6.67 0.91 -5.89
N GLY A 122 -7.80 0.29 -6.20
CA GLY A 122 -7.85 -0.87 -7.10
C GLY A 122 -7.31 -0.55 -8.50
N HIS A 123 -7.67 0.61 -9.05
CA HIS A 123 -7.19 1.07 -10.36
C HIS A 123 -5.67 1.35 -10.35
N LEU A 124 -5.18 2.07 -9.34
CA LEU A 124 -3.74 2.31 -9.16
C LEU A 124 -2.95 0.99 -9.09
N LYS A 125 -3.37 0.05 -8.25
CA LYS A 125 -2.75 -1.28 -8.14
C LYS A 125 -2.78 -2.06 -9.45
N GLY A 126 -3.90 -1.99 -10.18
CA GLY A 126 -4.07 -2.64 -11.46
C GLY A 126 -3.06 -2.14 -12.50
N ARG A 127 -2.98 -0.82 -12.70
CA ARG A 127 -2.04 -0.22 -13.65
C ARG A 127 -0.58 -0.45 -13.26
N ALA A 128 -0.25 -0.37 -11.97
CA ALA A 128 1.09 -0.69 -11.47
C ALA A 128 1.46 -2.16 -11.74
N SER A 129 0.54 -3.09 -11.51
CA SER A 129 0.79 -4.52 -11.80
C SER A 129 1.00 -4.78 -13.29
N HIS A 130 0.25 -4.10 -14.17
CA HIS A 130 0.44 -4.18 -15.63
C HIS A 130 1.82 -3.65 -16.03
N GLN A 131 2.25 -2.48 -15.53
CA GLN A 131 3.57 -1.95 -15.82
C GLN A 131 4.70 -2.88 -15.35
N LEU A 132 4.54 -3.51 -14.20
CA LEU A 132 5.49 -4.51 -13.71
C LEU A 132 5.54 -5.75 -14.62
N LEU A 133 4.41 -6.22 -15.15
CA LEU A 133 4.35 -7.36 -16.08
C LEU A 133 4.95 -6.99 -17.44
N ASP A 134 4.56 -5.87 -18.01
CA ASP A 134 5.00 -5.42 -19.34
C ASP A 134 6.52 -5.22 -19.42
N ARG A 135 7.13 -4.81 -18.29
CA ARG A 135 8.59 -4.66 -18.16
C ARG A 135 9.33 -5.93 -17.71
N GLY A 136 8.63 -7.03 -17.49
CA GLY A 136 9.22 -8.26 -16.94
C GLY A 136 9.75 -8.12 -15.51
N LEU A 137 9.29 -7.09 -14.77
CA LEU A 137 9.73 -6.77 -13.40
C LEU A 137 8.79 -7.30 -12.31
N HIS A 138 7.72 -8.03 -12.69
CA HIS A 138 6.72 -8.47 -11.72
C HIS A 138 7.33 -9.47 -10.71
N PRO A 139 7.30 -9.18 -9.38
CA PRO A 139 8.02 -9.98 -8.39
C PRO A 139 7.51 -11.43 -8.26
N LEU A 140 6.26 -11.69 -8.65
CA LEU A 140 5.64 -13.01 -8.61
C LEU A 140 5.40 -13.59 -10.02
N ARG A 141 6.12 -13.14 -11.05
CA ARG A 141 5.92 -13.55 -12.45
C ARG A 141 6.03 -15.06 -12.69
N ASP A 142 6.82 -15.75 -11.89
CA ASP A 142 7.06 -17.18 -12.03
C ASP A 142 6.03 -18.04 -11.28
N TYR A 143 5.11 -17.39 -10.57
CA TYR A 143 4.04 -18.05 -9.81
C TYR A 143 2.71 -17.97 -10.56
N ARG A 144 1.82 -18.91 -10.26
CA ARG A 144 0.45 -18.93 -10.77
C ARG A 144 -0.53 -19.14 -9.61
N ASN A 145 -1.63 -18.41 -9.64
CA ASN A 145 -2.74 -18.64 -8.72
C ASN A 145 -3.63 -19.80 -9.23
N ARG A 146 -4.67 -20.14 -8.47
CA ARG A 146 -5.59 -21.24 -8.81
C ARG A 146 -6.30 -21.06 -10.17
N LEU A 147 -6.34 -19.84 -10.71
CA LEU A 147 -6.93 -19.52 -12.00
C LEU A 147 -5.88 -19.44 -13.14
N GLY A 148 -4.63 -19.82 -12.85
CA GLY A 148 -3.52 -19.78 -13.83
C GLY A 148 -2.96 -18.38 -14.10
N ALA A 149 -3.43 -17.34 -13.40
CA ALA A 149 -2.93 -15.98 -13.54
C ALA A 149 -1.74 -15.71 -12.60
N VAL A 150 -0.90 -14.73 -12.96
CA VAL A 150 0.14 -14.22 -12.07
C VAL A 150 -0.51 -13.63 -10.81
N PRO A 151 -0.07 -14.00 -9.59
CA PRO A 151 -0.65 -13.47 -8.36
C PRO A 151 -0.42 -11.96 -8.22
N SER A 152 -1.33 -11.26 -7.54
CA SER A 152 -1.14 -9.84 -7.25
C SER A 152 0.11 -9.60 -6.39
N PRO A 153 0.96 -8.60 -6.71
CA PRO A 153 2.09 -8.24 -5.86
C PRO A 153 1.65 -7.41 -4.63
N TRP A 154 0.37 -7.12 -4.52
CA TRP A 154 -0.25 -6.30 -3.47
C TRP A 154 -1.03 -7.16 -2.49
N ALA A 155 -1.07 -6.74 -1.24
CA ALA A 155 -2.04 -7.25 -0.28
C ALA A 155 -3.47 -6.85 -0.72
N ASP A 156 -4.46 -7.61 -0.23
CA ASP A 156 -5.86 -7.26 -0.46
C ASP A 156 -6.18 -5.89 0.16
N HIS A 157 -7.06 -5.15 -0.51
CA HIS A 157 -7.47 -3.80 -0.10
C HIS A 157 -6.31 -2.80 0.00
N GLY A 158 -6.58 -1.63 0.53
CA GLY A 158 -5.67 -0.58 0.95
C GLY A 158 -6.24 0.02 2.24
N TRP A 159 -5.45 0.84 2.89
CA TRP A 159 -5.88 1.53 4.10
C TRP A 159 -6.07 3.03 3.84
N PRO A 160 -7.30 3.52 3.66
CA PRO A 160 -7.56 4.95 3.55
C PRO A 160 -7.76 5.59 4.93
N VAL A 161 -6.98 6.61 5.23
CA VAL A 161 -7.23 7.54 6.33
C VAL A 161 -7.97 8.75 5.77
N TYR A 162 -9.11 9.08 6.36
CA TYR A 162 -9.97 10.18 5.91
C TYR A 162 -9.43 11.51 6.41
N LEU A 163 -9.21 12.47 5.50
CA LEU A 163 -8.72 13.79 5.79
C LEU A 163 -9.87 14.80 5.61
N SER A 164 -10.23 15.48 6.67
CA SER A 164 -11.44 16.33 6.70
C SER A 164 -11.13 17.83 6.77
N THR A 165 -9.87 18.21 6.97
CA THR A 165 -9.44 19.61 7.03
C THR A 165 -8.19 19.84 6.18
N PRO A 166 -7.96 21.09 5.69
CA PRO A 166 -6.71 21.45 5.03
C PRO A 166 -5.46 21.16 5.88
N ALA A 167 -5.56 21.33 7.19
CA ALA A 167 -4.48 21.01 8.12
C ALA A 167 -4.15 19.51 8.17
N ASP A 168 -5.17 18.63 8.06
CA ASP A 168 -4.96 17.18 7.97
C ASP A 168 -4.23 16.82 6.67
N ILE A 169 -4.62 17.46 5.56
CA ILE A 169 -4.00 17.23 4.24
C ILE A 169 -2.53 17.63 4.28
N ARG A 170 -2.21 18.85 4.77
CA ARG A 170 -0.82 19.31 4.88
C ARG A 170 0.03 18.40 5.77
N ARG A 171 -0.51 17.93 6.90
CA ARG A 171 0.20 16.97 7.77
C ARG A 171 0.45 15.64 7.08
N ALA A 172 -0.53 15.14 6.32
CA ALA A 172 -0.40 13.90 5.58
C ALA A 172 0.64 14.02 4.46
N ILE A 173 0.65 15.15 3.72
CA ILE A 173 1.65 15.42 2.68
C ILE A 173 3.05 15.42 3.30
N ALA A 174 3.29 16.21 4.35
CA ALA A 174 4.58 16.28 5.02
C ALA A 174 5.02 14.89 5.54
N TYR A 175 4.09 14.09 6.05
CA TYR A 175 4.38 12.72 6.50
C TYR A 175 4.83 11.84 5.32
N VAL A 176 4.12 11.88 4.19
CA VAL A 176 4.41 11.06 3.00
C VAL A 176 5.76 11.44 2.40
N GLU A 177 6.04 12.74 2.27
CA GLU A 177 7.31 13.24 1.73
C GLU A 177 8.53 12.90 2.60
N GLN A 178 8.36 12.86 3.92
CA GLN A 178 9.43 12.51 4.87
C GLN A 178 9.63 11.00 5.02
N ASN A 179 8.70 10.18 4.54
CA ASN A 179 8.74 8.75 4.78
C ASN A 179 9.97 8.05 4.18
N PRO A 180 10.40 8.34 2.93
CA PRO A 180 11.62 7.74 2.37
C PRO A 180 12.86 8.05 3.25
N ILE A 181 12.99 9.29 3.71
CA ILE A 181 14.13 9.73 4.51
C ILE A 181 14.20 8.96 5.84
N LYS A 182 13.04 8.72 6.49
CA LYS A 182 12.94 7.92 7.72
C LYS A 182 13.34 6.46 7.52
N GLU A 183 13.14 5.95 6.31
CA GLU A 183 13.53 4.59 5.89
C GLU A 183 14.97 4.54 5.33
N GLY A 184 15.72 5.64 5.39
CA GLY A 184 17.08 5.73 4.85
C GLY A 184 17.17 5.78 3.34
N LEU A 185 16.07 6.13 2.66
CA LEU A 185 15.98 6.24 1.21
C LEU A 185 16.05 7.72 0.79
N PRO A 186 16.45 8.02 -0.46
CA PRO A 186 16.42 9.38 -0.99
C PRO A 186 14.99 9.90 -1.12
N PRO A 187 14.79 11.24 -1.10
CA PRO A 187 13.50 11.85 -1.43
C PRO A 187 13.01 11.40 -2.80
N GLN A 188 11.70 11.26 -2.94
CA GLN A 188 11.05 10.85 -4.19
C GLN A 188 10.27 12.02 -4.79
N HIS A 189 10.38 12.19 -6.11
CA HIS A 189 9.63 13.18 -6.87
C HIS A 189 8.93 12.50 -8.04
N TRP A 190 7.62 12.65 -8.11
CA TRP A 190 6.79 12.04 -9.14
C TRP A 190 6.11 13.09 -9.99
N SER A 191 6.18 12.98 -11.31
CA SER A 191 5.63 13.97 -12.26
C SER A 191 4.10 14.12 -12.20
N PHE A 192 3.41 13.16 -11.60
CA PHE A 192 1.95 13.17 -11.40
C PHE A 192 1.52 13.80 -10.07
N VAL A 193 2.44 14.21 -9.23
CA VAL A 193 2.13 14.88 -7.96
C VAL A 193 1.91 16.37 -8.21
N THR A 194 0.75 16.87 -7.78
CA THR A 194 0.34 18.28 -7.91
C THR A 194 0.47 18.94 -6.53
N PRO A 195 1.11 20.13 -6.42
CA PRO A 195 1.16 20.88 -5.17
C PRO A 195 -0.24 21.12 -4.58
N TYR A 196 -0.32 21.15 -3.26
CA TYR A 196 -1.57 21.47 -2.55
C TYR A 196 -1.63 22.95 -2.21
N GLU A 197 -2.60 23.65 -2.79
CA GLU A 197 -2.74 25.12 -2.65
C GLU A 197 -3.81 25.54 -1.63
N GLY A 198 -4.34 24.59 -0.83
CA GLY A 198 -5.44 24.84 0.11
C GLY A 198 -5.05 25.00 1.59
#